data_0e2fd43455d0b7fdf4e352a2ffd23fa1
#
_entry.id   0e2fd43455d0b7fdf4e352a2ffd23fa1
#
_cell.length_a   1.000
_cell.length_b   1.000
_cell.length_c   1.000
_cell.angle_alpha   90.00
_cell.angle_beta   90.00
_cell.angle_gamma   90.00
#
_symmetry.space_group_name_H-M   'P 1'
#
loop_
_entity.id
_entity.type
_entity.pdbx_description
1 polymer ?
#
loop_
_entity_poly.entity_id
_entity_poly.type
_entity_poly.pdbx_seq_one_letter_code
_entity_poly.pdbx_strand_id
1 'polypeptide(L)'
;MFTRNRIGLLSTAAFLAASTCITTDAALAQQVPIPRTAADVTAPASGVTMLPEYAKAVGRMAYIWGWPLVNQINRSAGITQAPEPGRLNGVLPVAPRGQVAMLSDYIDPGQNFVTCPNQDVVYGLGYFSLDEEPVVVQVPDFSDRFWVYAMYDGRTDQFAELGKPYKTKPGFYLIVGPKWSGNKPNGIEAVIRSSTALANVIPRVLMDDTTEDRKAIQPAINQIVAYPLKDFDGKMKTKDWSKAPAIPGPKSEGGGETAWVVPEKFFDQLPTVLQSVAPLPGEEALYGQMRAVLDAAAKDPAIKQALIQAAMETERTTVDPFLEWKYNGRPAGNGWNRSTNNAQFGVDYFNRTGTAKSNMFDNKPTETQYFYTDGDTTGASLDGKNTYEITFAPGQEPPVSGFWSLTLYNAQHFFHPNELKRYSLGTKNKTLKRNADGSLTLYAGAKSPGKDKESNWLPAPDGHFSLYIRAYWGQQPILDGSWQPPRIVNAS
;
A
#
# COMPACT_ATOMS: atom_id res chain seq x y z
N MET A 1 70.05 -52.16 50.68
CA MET A 1 71.18 -53.15 50.48
C MET A 1 71.39 -53.20 48.95
N PHE A 2 72.46 -52.60 48.51
CA PHE A 2 73.42 -53.06 47.47
C PHE A 2 72.79 -53.73 46.22
N THR A 3 73.15 -53.42 44.99
CA THR A 3 74.32 -52.91 44.29
C THR A 3 73.96 -52.85 42.79
N ARG A 4 74.23 -51.76 42.11
CA ARG A 4 75.27 -51.45 41.11
C ARG A 4 75.50 -52.43 39.96
N ASN A 5 75.37 -51.96 38.74
CA ASN A 5 76.32 -51.86 37.59
C ASN A 5 75.92 -52.77 36.44
N ARG A 6 76.07 -52.52 35.17
CA ARG A 6 76.94 -51.65 34.32
C ARG A 6 76.49 -51.79 32.91
N ILE A 7 76.50 -50.70 32.18
CA ILE A 7 77.05 -50.46 30.87
C ILE A 7 77.21 -51.61 29.87
N GLY A 8 76.60 -51.48 28.72
CA GLY A 8 76.99 -52.19 27.52
C GLY A 8 76.50 -51.31 26.29
N LEU A 9 77.40 -50.52 25.73
CA LEU A 9 77.26 -50.03 24.39
C LEU A 9 77.34 -51.14 23.35
N LEU A 10 76.41 -51.13 22.42
CA LEU A 10 76.69 -51.71 21.07
C LEU A 10 75.87 -50.96 20.05
N SER A 11 76.59 -50.32 19.18
CA SER A 11 76.17 -49.70 17.97
C SER A 11 75.45 -50.65 17.06
N THR A 12 74.44 -50.25 16.32
CA THR A 12 74.54 -50.31 14.84
C THR A 12 73.17 -50.15 14.17
N ALA A 13 73.27 -49.61 13.01
CA ALA A 13 72.44 -49.70 11.83
C ALA A 13 71.13 -48.95 11.82
N ALA A 14 71.24 -47.77 11.29
CA ALA A 14 70.11 -47.06 10.70
C ALA A 14 69.55 -47.85 9.52
N PHE A 15 68.34 -48.34 9.68
CA PHE A 15 67.49 -48.66 8.54
C PHE A 15 66.56 -47.44 8.31
N LEU A 16 66.87 -46.64 7.28
CA LEU A 16 65.91 -45.71 6.72
C LEU A 16 64.81 -46.52 6.04
N ALA A 17 63.75 -46.78 6.77
CA ALA A 17 62.46 -47.12 6.16
C ALA A 17 61.82 -45.82 5.72
N ALA A 18 61.89 -45.50 4.43
CA ALA A 18 61.08 -44.48 3.80
C ALA A 18 59.63 -44.94 3.88
N SER A 19 58.94 -44.54 4.97
CA SER A 19 57.47 -44.55 5.00
C SER A 19 56.98 -43.51 4.06
N THR A 20 56.66 -43.92 2.84
CA THR A 20 55.74 -43.17 1.98
C THR A 20 54.45 -43.09 2.75
N CYS A 21 54.25 -41.97 3.47
CA CYS A 21 52.91 -41.52 3.85
C CYS A 21 52.16 -41.31 2.55
N ILE A 22 51.43 -42.30 2.11
CA ILE A 22 50.27 -42.07 1.25
C ILE A 22 49.34 -41.25 2.14
N THR A 23 49.43 -39.94 2.04
CA THR A 23 48.31 -39.08 2.43
C THR A 23 47.17 -39.45 1.49
N THR A 24 46.38 -40.41 1.87
CA THR A 24 45.01 -40.43 1.40
C THR A 24 44.48 -39.08 1.84
N ASP A 25 44.42 -38.12 0.89
CA ASP A 25 43.46 -37.07 0.96
C ASP A 25 42.09 -37.78 1.06
N ALA A 26 41.73 -38.19 2.25
CA ALA A 26 40.34 -38.34 2.60
C ALA A 26 39.82 -36.92 2.33
N ALA A 27 39.20 -36.73 1.18
CA ALA A 27 38.34 -35.60 0.96
C ALA A 27 37.42 -35.59 2.18
N LEU A 28 37.78 -34.79 3.17
CA LEU A 28 36.89 -34.47 4.26
C LEU A 28 35.64 -34.00 3.52
N ALA A 29 34.61 -34.86 3.53
CA ALA A 29 33.32 -34.50 2.97
C ALA A 29 33.02 -33.15 3.59
N GLN A 30 33.13 -32.11 2.75
CA GLN A 30 33.06 -30.75 3.19
C GLN A 30 31.65 -30.62 3.77
N GLN A 31 31.56 -30.63 5.08
CA GLN A 31 30.27 -30.60 5.77
C GLN A 31 29.66 -29.26 5.42
N VAL A 32 28.64 -29.27 4.57
CA VAL A 32 27.95 -28.06 4.17
C VAL A 32 27.37 -27.43 5.44
N PRO A 33 27.71 -26.18 5.77
CA PRO A 33 27.19 -25.51 6.94
C PRO A 33 25.67 -25.53 6.92
N ILE A 34 25.05 -25.64 8.08
CA ILE A 34 23.60 -25.51 8.22
C ILE A 34 23.22 -24.07 7.81
N PRO A 35 22.38 -23.87 6.77
CA PRO A 35 21.93 -22.54 6.37
C PRO A 35 21.19 -21.85 7.51
N ARG A 36 21.64 -20.66 7.92
CA ARG A 36 21.07 -19.87 9.01
C ARG A 36 20.60 -18.50 8.57
N THR A 37 21.11 -18.01 7.43
CA THR A 37 20.79 -16.72 6.85
C THR A 37 20.26 -16.87 5.42
N ALA A 38 19.67 -15.83 4.88
CA ALA A 38 19.22 -15.80 3.49
C ALA A 38 20.35 -16.06 2.49
N ALA A 39 21.60 -15.68 2.83
CA ALA A 39 22.76 -15.88 1.99
C ALA A 39 23.23 -17.34 1.94
N ASP A 40 22.92 -18.12 2.95
CA ASP A 40 23.29 -19.52 3.04
C ASP A 40 22.38 -20.45 2.24
N VAL A 41 21.18 -19.96 1.87
CA VAL A 41 20.21 -20.73 1.06
C VAL A 41 20.60 -20.61 -0.41
N THR A 42 20.92 -21.72 -1.05
CA THR A 42 21.38 -21.77 -2.43
C THR A 42 20.48 -22.61 -3.32
N ALA A 43 20.52 -22.34 -4.63
CA ALA A 43 19.93 -23.25 -5.61
C ALA A 43 20.65 -24.62 -5.59
N PRO A 44 20.01 -25.69 -6.11
CA PRO A 44 20.62 -27.02 -6.19
C PRO A 44 21.99 -26.99 -6.87
N ALA A 45 22.89 -27.86 -6.40
CA ALA A 45 24.23 -28.02 -6.97
C ALA A 45 24.17 -28.47 -8.44
N SER A 46 25.29 -28.32 -9.16
CA SER A 46 25.39 -28.80 -10.54
C SER A 46 25.07 -30.29 -10.64
N GLY A 47 24.23 -30.67 -11.59
CA GLY A 47 23.75 -32.04 -11.78
C GLY A 47 22.53 -32.43 -10.94
N VAL A 48 22.04 -31.53 -10.10
CA VAL A 48 20.79 -31.70 -9.34
C VAL A 48 19.77 -30.65 -9.84
N THR A 49 18.56 -31.10 -10.11
CA THR A 49 17.47 -30.23 -10.62
C THR A 49 16.46 -29.95 -9.50
N MET A 50 16.03 -28.72 -9.38
CA MET A 50 14.92 -28.36 -8.49
C MET A 50 13.61 -28.96 -9.03
N LEU A 51 12.75 -29.44 -8.15
CA LEU A 51 11.42 -29.90 -8.55
C LEU A 51 10.54 -28.69 -8.95
N PRO A 52 9.90 -28.70 -10.13
CA PRO A 52 8.99 -27.61 -10.54
C PRO A 52 7.88 -27.34 -9.52
N GLU A 53 7.33 -28.37 -8.88
CA GLU A 53 6.29 -28.20 -7.86
C GLU A 53 6.81 -27.50 -6.59
N TYR A 54 8.09 -27.71 -6.21
CA TYR A 54 8.71 -26.94 -5.12
C TYR A 54 8.84 -25.46 -5.52
N ALA A 55 9.32 -25.21 -6.74
CA ALA A 55 9.42 -23.84 -7.25
C ALA A 55 8.06 -23.15 -7.30
N LYS A 56 6.98 -23.84 -7.71
CA LYS A 56 5.61 -23.30 -7.67
C LYS A 56 5.16 -22.95 -6.26
N ALA A 57 5.42 -23.80 -5.26
CA ALA A 57 5.03 -23.54 -3.88
C ALA A 57 5.70 -22.28 -3.34
N VAL A 58 7.02 -22.14 -3.51
CA VAL A 58 7.77 -20.92 -3.15
C VAL A 58 7.30 -19.74 -4.00
N GLY A 59 7.08 -19.94 -5.28
CA GLY A 59 6.63 -18.92 -6.23
C GLY A 59 5.27 -18.31 -5.84
N ARG A 60 4.31 -19.10 -5.41
CA ARG A 60 3.02 -18.61 -4.91
C ARG A 60 3.18 -17.69 -3.71
N MET A 61 4.00 -18.10 -2.74
CA MET A 61 4.28 -17.28 -1.56
C MET A 61 5.04 -16.01 -1.92
N ALA A 62 6.03 -16.11 -2.82
CA ALA A 62 6.78 -14.97 -3.33
C ALA A 62 5.87 -13.97 -4.08
N TYR A 63 4.89 -14.47 -4.82
CA TYR A 63 3.92 -13.64 -5.52
C TYR A 63 3.04 -12.86 -4.56
N ILE A 64 2.45 -13.53 -3.55
CA ILE A 64 1.64 -12.87 -2.52
C ILE A 64 2.48 -11.82 -1.78
N TRP A 65 3.67 -12.18 -1.32
CA TRP A 65 4.56 -11.26 -0.60
C TRP A 65 4.98 -10.06 -1.46
N GLY A 66 5.35 -10.32 -2.71
CA GLY A 66 5.97 -9.32 -3.59
C GLY A 66 5.00 -8.50 -4.43
N TRP A 67 3.73 -8.90 -4.56
CA TRP A 67 2.76 -8.22 -5.41
C TRP A 67 2.62 -6.72 -5.09
N PRO A 68 2.47 -6.30 -3.81
CA PRO A 68 2.40 -4.87 -3.47
C PRO A 68 3.70 -4.12 -3.78
N LEU A 69 4.85 -4.77 -3.61
CA LEU A 69 6.15 -4.17 -3.81
C LEU A 69 6.45 -3.96 -5.31
N VAL A 70 6.14 -4.96 -6.14
CA VAL A 70 6.24 -4.85 -7.60
C VAL A 70 5.26 -3.79 -8.11
N ASN A 71 4.03 -3.75 -7.58
CA ASN A 71 3.05 -2.72 -7.89
C ASN A 71 3.60 -1.30 -7.61
N GLN A 72 4.19 -1.08 -6.43
CA GLN A 72 4.83 0.20 -6.04
C GLN A 72 5.95 0.60 -7.01
N ILE A 73 6.85 -0.33 -7.35
CA ILE A 73 7.95 -0.06 -8.29
C ILE A 73 7.40 0.35 -9.66
N ASN A 74 6.42 -0.39 -10.17
CA ASN A 74 5.87 -0.14 -11.50
C ASN A 74 5.05 1.15 -11.55
N ARG A 75 4.27 1.45 -10.51
CA ARG A 75 3.59 2.77 -10.37
C ARG A 75 4.62 3.89 -10.35
N SER A 76 5.66 3.76 -9.54
CA SER A 76 6.73 4.76 -9.50
C SER A 76 7.37 4.95 -10.87
N ALA A 77 7.75 3.86 -11.55
CA ALA A 77 8.38 3.91 -12.86
C ALA A 77 7.47 4.57 -13.92
N GLY A 78 6.17 4.29 -13.92
CA GLY A 78 5.22 4.87 -14.87
C GLY A 78 4.89 6.34 -14.57
N ILE A 79 4.67 6.68 -13.30
CA ILE A 79 4.21 7.99 -12.85
C ILE A 79 5.34 9.04 -12.91
N THR A 80 6.57 8.66 -12.54
CA THR A 80 7.70 9.60 -12.50
C THR A 80 8.32 9.91 -13.86
N GLN A 81 7.80 9.33 -14.94
CA GLN A 81 8.16 9.72 -16.32
C GLN A 81 7.52 11.07 -16.74
N ALA A 82 6.61 11.60 -15.95
CA ALA A 82 6.05 12.92 -16.16
C ALA A 82 7.18 13.97 -16.25
N PRO A 83 7.22 14.83 -17.29
CA PRO A 83 8.28 15.82 -17.46
C PRO A 83 8.18 16.96 -16.43
N GLU A 84 7.00 17.19 -15.90
CA GLU A 84 6.67 18.17 -14.87
C GLU A 84 5.46 17.72 -14.04
N PRO A 85 5.21 18.30 -12.86
CA PRO A 85 4.00 18.01 -12.11
C PRO A 85 2.74 18.34 -12.90
N GLY A 86 1.87 17.34 -13.08
CA GLY A 86 0.67 17.42 -13.92
C GLY A 86 -0.37 16.38 -13.56
N ARG A 87 -1.22 15.99 -14.50
CA ARG A 87 -2.30 15.02 -14.33
C ARG A 87 -2.24 13.96 -15.42
N LEU A 88 -1.93 12.72 -15.08
CA LEU A 88 -1.93 11.59 -15.99
C LEU A 88 -3.34 11.37 -16.57
N ASN A 89 -3.45 11.36 -17.90
CA ASN A 89 -4.72 11.35 -18.64
C ASN A 89 -5.71 12.46 -18.17
N GLY A 90 -5.20 13.55 -17.54
CA GLY A 90 -6.03 14.61 -17.00
C GLY A 90 -6.69 14.34 -15.65
N VAL A 91 -6.52 13.13 -15.05
CA VAL A 91 -7.30 12.67 -13.90
C VAL A 91 -6.47 12.35 -12.65
N LEU A 92 -5.28 11.77 -12.78
CA LEU A 92 -4.44 11.39 -11.64
C LEU A 92 -3.27 12.35 -11.46
N PRO A 93 -3.01 12.88 -10.25
CA PRO A 93 -1.82 13.71 -10.03
C PRO A 93 -0.54 12.88 -10.25
N VAL A 94 0.40 13.44 -11.00
CA VAL A 94 1.69 12.83 -11.32
C VAL A 94 2.78 13.87 -11.31
N ALA A 95 4.00 13.48 -10.94
CA ALA A 95 5.14 14.38 -10.89
C ALA A 95 6.44 13.65 -11.23
N PRO A 96 7.48 14.36 -11.69
CA PRO A 96 8.83 13.84 -11.72
C PRO A 96 9.27 13.35 -10.33
N ARG A 97 10.24 12.46 -10.31
CA ARG A 97 10.79 11.91 -9.08
C ARG A 97 11.28 13.01 -8.12
N GLY A 98 10.95 12.86 -6.84
CA GLY A 98 11.31 13.86 -5.82
C GLY A 98 10.38 15.09 -5.76
N GLN A 99 9.30 15.08 -6.53
CA GLN A 99 8.29 16.14 -6.54
C GLN A 99 6.90 15.57 -6.22
N VAL A 100 5.94 16.46 -5.95
CA VAL A 100 4.53 16.14 -5.76
C VAL A 100 3.69 16.94 -6.75
N ALA A 101 2.59 16.37 -7.21
CA ALA A 101 1.51 17.10 -7.85
C ALA A 101 0.24 17.00 -7.00
N MET A 102 -0.58 18.06 -7.04
CA MET A 102 -1.88 18.11 -6.38
C MET A 102 -3.00 18.25 -7.41
N LEU A 103 -4.16 17.71 -7.10
CA LEU A 103 -5.40 18.13 -7.73
C LEU A 103 -5.84 19.48 -7.16
N SER A 104 -6.68 20.20 -7.89
CA SER A 104 -7.32 21.46 -7.44
C SER A 104 -8.77 21.22 -7.00
N ASP A 105 -9.32 20.04 -7.26
CA ASP A 105 -10.67 19.60 -6.92
C ASP A 105 -10.64 18.10 -6.56
N TYR A 106 -11.79 17.49 -6.31
CA TYR A 106 -11.92 16.06 -6.12
C TYR A 106 -11.38 15.28 -7.31
N ILE A 107 -10.95 14.06 -7.05
CA ILE A 107 -10.47 13.16 -8.09
C ILE A 107 -11.57 12.90 -9.12
N ASP A 108 -11.19 12.88 -10.39
CA ASP A 108 -12.11 12.59 -11.49
C ASP A 108 -12.69 11.18 -11.37
N PRO A 109 -14.01 11.02 -11.45
CA PRO A 109 -14.65 9.71 -11.36
C PRO A 109 -14.29 8.74 -12.49
N GLY A 110 -13.79 9.24 -13.61
CA GLY A 110 -13.33 8.43 -14.74
C GLY A 110 -11.92 7.86 -14.59
N GLN A 111 -11.23 8.13 -13.46
CA GLN A 111 -9.93 7.53 -13.22
C GLN A 111 -10.05 6.03 -12.92
N ASN A 112 -9.08 5.25 -13.37
CA ASN A 112 -8.95 3.82 -13.12
C ASN A 112 -7.50 3.39 -12.84
N PHE A 113 -6.73 4.28 -12.28
CA PHE A 113 -5.34 4.04 -11.87
C PHE A 113 -5.22 3.49 -10.44
N VAL A 114 -6.25 3.68 -9.60
CA VAL A 114 -6.32 3.21 -8.23
C VAL A 114 -7.77 2.89 -7.86
N THR A 115 -7.99 1.74 -7.24
CA THR A 115 -9.29 1.33 -6.72
C THR A 115 -9.72 2.14 -5.49
N CYS A 116 -10.98 2.10 -5.14
CA CYS A 116 -11.60 2.78 -4.01
C CYS A 116 -11.21 4.28 -3.87
N PRO A 117 -11.23 5.09 -4.96
CA PRO A 117 -11.00 6.52 -4.85
C PRO A 117 -12.04 7.16 -3.93
N ASN A 118 -11.73 8.32 -3.32
CA ASN A 118 -12.74 9.07 -2.58
C ASN A 118 -12.86 10.51 -3.07
N GLN A 119 -14.02 11.11 -2.87
CA GLN A 119 -14.30 12.51 -3.11
C GLN A 119 -14.64 13.24 -1.80
N ASP A 120 -13.87 12.99 -0.75
CA ASP A 120 -13.97 13.69 0.53
C ASP A 120 -12.80 14.65 0.71
N VAL A 121 -11.68 14.36 0.04
CA VAL A 121 -10.44 15.12 0.12
C VAL A 121 -9.92 15.47 -1.27
N VAL A 122 -9.15 16.56 -1.34
CA VAL A 122 -8.30 16.85 -2.50
C VAL A 122 -7.00 16.08 -2.36
N TYR A 123 -6.61 15.35 -3.40
CA TYR A 123 -5.45 14.47 -3.40
C TYR A 123 -4.22 15.10 -4.04
N GLY A 124 -3.05 14.70 -3.53
CA GLY A 124 -1.80 14.78 -4.26
C GLY A 124 -1.12 13.43 -4.37
N LEU A 125 -0.07 13.33 -5.19
CA LEU A 125 0.77 12.16 -5.32
C LEU A 125 2.20 12.58 -5.71
N GLY A 126 3.18 11.98 -5.06
CA GLY A 126 4.58 12.09 -5.41
C GLY A 126 5.36 10.84 -5.06
N TYR A 127 6.35 10.49 -5.88
CA TYR A 127 7.28 9.38 -5.63
C TYR A 127 8.70 9.89 -5.44
N PHE A 128 9.43 9.30 -4.49
CA PHE A 128 10.77 9.71 -4.09
C PHE A 128 11.73 8.54 -4.22
N SER A 129 12.95 8.80 -4.74
CA SER A 129 14.11 7.90 -4.66
C SER A 129 15.09 8.49 -3.65
N LEU A 130 14.93 8.10 -2.42
CA LEU A 130 15.62 8.70 -1.27
C LEU A 130 17.09 8.23 -1.13
N ASP A 131 17.53 7.31 -1.98
CA ASP A 131 18.94 6.95 -2.16
C ASP A 131 19.65 7.89 -3.15
N GLU A 132 18.92 8.53 -4.06
CA GLU A 132 19.44 9.53 -4.98
C GLU A 132 19.54 10.90 -4.31
N GLU A 133 18.44 11.37 -3.68
CA GLU A 133 18.41 12.67 -3.03
C GLU A 133 17.31 12.76 -1.96
N PRO A 134 17.57 13.38 -0.79
CA PRO A 134 16.54 13.73 0.17
C PRO A 134 15.54 14.73 -0.40
N VAL A 135 14.30 14.66 0.09
CA VAL A 135 13.19 15.50 -0.39
C VAL A 135 12.65 16.37 0.72
N VAL A 136 12.51 17.65 0.47
CA VAL A 136 11.80 18.59 1.34
C VAL A 136 10.33 18.59 0.96
N VAL A 137 9.45 18.37 1.92
CA VAL A 137 8.01 18.57 1.76
C VAL A 137 7.55 19.78 2.56
N GLN A 138 6.72 20.61 1.94
CA GLN A 138 6.12 21.75 2.58
C GLN A 138 4.78 21.41 3.21
N VAL A 139 4.55 21.88 4.42
CA VAL A 139 3.29 21.80 5.14
C VAL A 139 2.78 23.23 5.33
N PRO A 140 1.76 23.68 4.58
CA PRO A 140 1.15 24.97 4.79
C PRO A 140 0.31 25.03 6.06
N ASP A 141 -0.19 26.21 6.42
CA ASP A 141 -1.22 26.34 7.44
C ASP A 141 -2.59 25.93 6.84
N PHE A 142 -3.15 24.86 7.36
CA PHE A 142 -4.47 24.35 6.99
C PHE A 142 -5.58 24.84 7.93
N SER A 143 -5.27 25.70 8.90
CA SER A 143 -6.19 26.15 9.94
C SER A 143 -6.90 24.97 10.64
N ASP A 144 -8.22 24.96 10.69
CA ASP A 144 -9.00 23.89 11.32
C ASP A 144 -9.32 22.72 10.40
N ARG A 145 -8.92 22.79 9.13
CA ARG A 145 -9.20 21.76 8.14
C ARG A 145 -8.49 20.44 8.50
N PHE A 146 -9.14 19.31 8.30
CA PHE A 146 -8.46 18.01 8.39
C PHE A 146 -7.53 17.83 7.19
N TRP A 147 -6.33 17.33 7.49
CA TRP A 147 -5.33 16.98 6.48
C TRP A 147 -4.35 15.95 7.01
N VAL A 148 -3.77 15.16 6.11
CA VAL A 148 -2.65 14.26 6.36
C VAL A 148 -1.75 14.18 5.13
N TYR A 149 -0.46 13.96 5.34
CA TYR A 149 0.48 13.54 4.30
C TYR A 149 0.82 12.08 4.55
N ALA A 150 -0.02 11.20 4.04
CA ALA A 150 0.23 9.77 4.15
C ALA A 150 1.47 9.41 3.31
N MET A 151 2.54 8.97 3.96
CA MET A 151 3.82 8.62 3.32
C MET A 151 4.09 7.14 3.52
N TYR A 152 4.29 6.44 2.42
CA TYR A 152 4.47 5.00 2.38
C TYR A 152 5.89 4.66 1.92
N ASP A 153 6.45 3.64 2.53
CA ASP A 153 7.69 3.02 2.08
C ASP A 153 7.44 2.06 0.90
N GLY A 154 8.47 1.43 0.39
CA GLY A 154 8.37 0.46 -0.71
C GLY A 154 7.53 -0.78 -0.38
N ARG A 155 7.21 -1.02 0.90
CA ARG A 155 6.35 -2.09 1.40
C ARG A 155 4.89 -1.69 1.54
N THR A 156 4.53 -0.43 1.27
CA THR A 156 3.23 0.18 1.53
C THR A 156 2.93 0.40 3.03
N ASP A 157 3.93 0.28 3.90
CA ASP A 157 3.79 0.67 5.30
C ASP A 157 3.99 2.18 5.45
N GLN A 158 3.13 2.84 6.22
CA GLN A 158 3.20 4.28 6.43
C GLN A 158 4.22 4.60 7.52
N PHE A 159 5.25 5.40 7.17
CA PHE A 159 6.38 5.68 8.05
C PHE A 159 6.40 7.10 8.65
N ALA A 160 5.57 8.01 8.16
CA ALA A 160 5.52 9.40 8.64
C ALA A 160 4.22 9.69 9.40
N GLU A 161 4.31 10.64 10.34
CA GLU A 161 3.18 11.14 11.12
C GLU A 161 3.05 12.65 10.88
N LEU A 162 2.61 13.01 9.68
CA LEU A 162 2.36 14.38 9.26
C LEU A 162 0.86 14.60 9.03
N GLY A 163 0.22 15.39 9.89
CA GLY A 163 -1.22 15.64 9.77
C GLY A 163 -1.83 16.32 10.98
N LYS A 164 -3.09 16.71 10.83
CA LYS A 164 -3.91 17.28 11.90
C LYS A 164 -3.98 16.38 13.15
N PRO A 165 -4.15 15.04 13.03
CA PRO A 165 -4.16 14.13 14.18
C PRO A 165 -2.88 14.17 15.01
N TYR A 166 -1.75 14.48 14.39
CA TYR A 166 -0.43 14.54 15.03
C TYR A 166 -0.03 15.95 15.49
N LYS A 167 -0.92 16.94 15.33
CA LYS A 167 -0.66 18.35 15.67
C LYS A 167 0.58 18.90 14.94
N THR A 168 0.82 18.43 13.72
CA THR A 168 1.93 18.85 12.87
C THR A 168 1.88 20.35 12.61
N LYS A 169 2.99 21.05 12.83
CA LYS A 169 3.10 22.50 12.57
C LYS A 169 3.33 22.79 11.09
N PRO A 170 2.85 23.92 10.59
CA PRO A 170 3.31 24.42 9.28
C PRO A 170 4.83 24.56 9.24
N GLY A 171 5.43 24.29 8.06
CA GLY A 171 6.89 24.38 7.92
C GLY A 171 7.44 23.39 6.88
N PHE A 172 8.72 23.05 7.03
CA PHE A 172 9.44 22.20 6.09
C PHE A 172 9.90 20.93 6.81
N TYR A 173 9.67 19.79 6.17
CA TYR A 173 10.03 18.46 6.67
C TYR A 173 10.94 17.78 5.67
N LEU A 174 12.06 17.22 6.14
CA LEU A 174 13.03 16.55 5.30
C LEU A 174 12.79 15.03 5.33
N ILE A 175 12.47 14.48 4.18
CA ILE A 175 12.28 13.04 3.99
C ILE A 175 13.58 12.44 3.49
N VAL A 176 14.07 11.41 4.17
CA VAL A 176 15.37 10.79 3.91
C VAL A 176 15.25 9.27 3.80
N GLY A 177 16.15 8.67 3.03
CA GLY A 177 16.26 7.21 2.91
C GLY A 177 16.98 6.56 4.09
N PRO A 178 17.02 5.20 4.11
CA PRO A 178 17.57 4.45 5.24
C PRO A 178 19.06 4.71 5.48
N LYS A 179 19.82 5.02 4.44
CA LYS A 179 21.29 5.22 4.47
C LYS A 179 21.71 6.68 4.63
N TRP A 180 20.76 7.61 4.69
CA TRP A 180 21.13 9.03 4.81
C TRP A 180 21.80 9.34 6.15
N SER A 181 22.93 10.04 6.11
CA SER A 181 23.78 10.41 7.27
C SER A 181 24.06 11.91 7.37
N GLY A 182 23.34 12.74 6.58
CA GLY A 182 23.52 14.19 6.63
C GLY A 182 22.97 14.86 7.89
N ASN A 183 23.28 16.13 8.08
CA ASN A 183 22.77 16.94 9.17
C ASN A 183 21.44 17.58 8.79
N LYS A 184 20.58 17.82 9.79
CA LYS A 184 19.34 18.57 9.62
C LYS A 184 19.65 20.03 9.24
N PRO A 185 19.23 20.53 8.06
CA PRO A 185 19.41 21.93 7.68
C PRO A 185 18.63 22.88 8.61
N ASN A 186 19.12 24.13 8.71
CA ASN A 186 18.39 25.18 9.40
C ASN A 186 17.05 25.45 8.66
N GLY A 187 15.98 25.68 9.41
CA GLY A 187 14.64 25.90 8.85
C GLY A 187 13.86 24.62 8.56
N ILE A 188 14.46 23.45 8.73
CA ILE A 188 13.74 22.16 8.69
C ILE A 188 13.20 21.84 10.10
N GLU A 189 11.89 21.57 10.20
CA GLU A 189 11.22 21.22 11.46
C GLU A 189 11.67 19.84 11.96
N ALA A 190 11.61 18.83 11.10
CA ALA A 190 12.02 17.48 11.41
C ALA A 190 12.62 16.73 10.23
N VAL A 191 13.46 15.74 10.50
CA VAL A 191 13.95 14.74 9.56
C VAL A 191 13.16 13.46 9.76
N ILE A 192 12.51 12.98 8.70
CA ILE A 192 11.68 11.77 8.70
C ILE A 192 12.34 10.72 7.82
N ARG A 193 12.60 9.55 8.40
CA ARG A 193 13.34 8.49 7.72
C ARG A 193 12.41 7.39 7.22
N SER A 194 12.49 7.10 5.92
CA SER A 194 11.87 5.91 5.32
C SER A 194 12.71 4.67 5.59
N SER A 195 12.07 3.52 5.71
CA SER A 195 12.74 2.20 5.81
C SER A 195 13.32 1.72 4.48
N THR A 196 12.86 2.29 3.36
CA THR A 196 13.28 1.95 1.99
C THR A 196 13.68 3.20 1.21
N ALA A 197 14.47 3.01 0.15
CA ALA A 197 14.84 4.10 -0.76
C ALA A 197 13.64 4.61 -1.57
N LEU A 198 12.80 3.70 -2.07
CA LEU A 198 11.54 4.08 -2.69
C LEU A 198 10.53 4.48 -1.61
N ALA A 199 9.96 5.66 -1.77
CA ALA A 199 8.86 6.15 -0.94
C ALA A 199 7.87 6.92 -1.79
N ASN A 200 6.65 7.10 -1.29
CA ASN A 200 5.67 7.99 -1.91
C ASN A 200 4.90 8.77 -0.85
N VAL A 201 4.33 9.88 -1.28
CA VAL A 201 3.48 10.75 -0.47
C VAL A 201 2.13 10.93 -1.14
N ILE A 202 1.07 10.84 -0.36
CA ILE A 202 -0.30 11.15 -0.79
C ILE A 202 -0.88 12.17 0.18
N PRO A 203 -0.69 13.49 -0.09
CA PRO A 203 -1.39 14.52 0.65
C PRO A 203 -2.90 14.38 0.46
N ARG A 204 -3.64 14.57 1.54
CA ARG A 204 -5.12 14.51 1.60
C ARG A 204 -5.61 15.69 2.42
N VAL A 205 -6.46 16.53 1.83
CA VAL A 205 -7.00 17.72 2.49
C VAL A 205 -8.51 17.75 2.34
N LEU A 206 -9.24 17.75 3.46
CA LEU A 206 -10.70 17.81 3.45
C LEU A 206 -11.21 19.03 2.69
N MET A 207 -12.19 18.81 1.83
CA MET A 207 -12.95 19.85 1.16
C MET A 207 -14.43 19.59 1.32
N ASP A 208 -15.21 20.61 1.73
CA ASP A 208 -16.65 20.54 1.74
C ASP A 208 -17.20 20.63 0.31
N ASP A 209 -18.36 20.03 0.08
CA ASP A 209 -18.99 19.97 -1.22
C ASP A 209 -19.78 21.28 -1.54
N THR A 210 -19.10 22.41 -1.41
CA THR A 210 -19.65 23.74 -1.68
C THR A 210 -18.72 24.54 -2.60
N THR A 211 -19.29 25.48 -3.35
CA THR A 211 -18.51 26.37 -4.22
C THR A 211 -17.55 27.27 -3.43
N GLU A 212 -17.97 27.70 -2.26
CA GLU A 212 -17.22 28.56 -1.35
C GLU A 212 -15.97 27.82 -0.85
N ASP A 213 -16.11 26.58 -0.42
CA ASP A 213 -15.00 25.81 0.12
C ASP A 213 -14.02 25.36 -0.96
N ARG A 214 -14.50 25.06 -2.18
CA ARG A 214 -13.64 24.80 -3.35
C ARG A 214 -12.72 25.97 -3.66
N LYS A 215 -13.16 27.21 -3.41
CA LYS A 215 -12.32 28.40 -3.56
C LYS A 215 -11.42 28.61 -2.34
N ALA A 216 -11.96 28.44 -1.14
CA ALA A 216 -11.25 28.70 0.11
C ALA A 216 -10.04 27.77 0.33
N ILE A 217 -10.07 26.56 -0.19
CA ILE A 217 -8.98 25.60 -0.04
C ILE A 217 -7.75 25.92 -0.94
N GLN A 218 -7.93 26.62 -2.07
CA GLN A 218 -6.90 26.80 -3.10
C GLN A 218 -5.58 27.39 -2.55
N PRO A 219 -5.56 28.43 -1.71
CA PRO A 219 -4.31 28.96 -1.18
C PRO A 219 -3.48 27.94 -0.41
N ALA A 220 -4.14 27.06 0.35
CA ALA A 220 -3.45 26.02 1.13
C ALA A 220 -2.91 24.91 0.22
N ILE A 221 -3.74 24.33 -0.66
CA ILE A 221 -3.27 23.26 -1.54
C ILE A 221 -2.20 23.73 -2.52
N ASN A 222 -2.22 24.99 -2.96
CA ASN A 222 -1.19 25.56 -3.83
C ASN A 222 0.19 25.68 -3.15
N GLN A 223 0.27 25.57 -1.83
CA GLN A 223 1.52 25.50 -1.06
C GLN A 223 1.95 24.06 -0.74
N ILE A 224 1.18 23.06 -1.12
CA ILE A 224 1.62 21.66 -1.01
C ILE A 224 2.59 21.40 -2.16
N VAL A 225 3.88 21.45 -1.85
CA VAL A 225 4.98 21.28 -2.79
C VAL A 225 6.02 20.36 -2.16
N ALA A 226 6.63 19.51 -2.96
CA ALA A 226 7.81 18.74 -2.59
C ALA A 226 8.89 18.95 -3.66
N TYR A 227 10.14 18.97 -3.24
CA TYR A 227 11.29 19.20 -4.09
C TYR A 227 12.58 18.64 -3.47
N PRO A 228 13.63 18.36 -4.29
CA PRO A 228 14.94 17.93 -3.82
C PRO A 228 15.56 18.89 -2.79
N LEU A 229 16.28 18.35 -1.81
CA LEU A 229 16.91 19.16 -0.75
C LEU A 229 17.81 20.28 -1.30
N LYS A 230 18.49 20.07 -2.41
CA LYS A 230 19.36 21.10 -3.04
C LYS A 230 18.62 22.35 -3.43
N ASP A 231 17.29 22.29 -3.63
CA ASP A 231 16.44 23.42 -4.01
C ASP A 231 15.78 24.10 -2.79
N PHE A 232 16.17 23.71 -1.58
CA PHE A 232 15.67 24.28 -0.34
C PHE A 232 16.33 25.64 -0.05
N ASP A 233 15.51 26.68 0.05
CA ASP A 233 15.93 28.06 0.30
C ASP A 233 15.26 28.67 1.54
N GLY A 234 14.51 27.87 2.31
CA GLY A 234 13.80 28.32 3.51
C GLY A 234 12.53 29.13 3.25
N LYS A 235 12.09 29.24 2.00
CA LYS A 235 10.89 30.00 1.59
C LYS A 235 9.78 29.06 1.12
N MET A 236 8.54 29.36 1.53
CA MET A 236 7.36 28.66 1.03
C MET A 236 7.19 28.90 -0.46
N LYS A 237 7.19 27.82 -1.24
CA LYS A 237 6.92 27.83 -2.68
C LYS A 237 5.43 27.62 -2.92
N THR A 238 4.93 28.13 -4.04
CA THR A 238 3.53 27.98 -4.45
C THR A 238 3.45 27.53 -5.89
N LYS A 239 2.44 26.72 -6.22
CA LYS A 239 2.09 26.33 -7.58
C LYS A 239 0.57 26.35 -7.75
N ASP A 240 0.09 26.98 -8.80
CA ASP A 240 -1.34 26.98 -9.15
C ASP A 240 -1.71 25.62 -9.77
N TRP A 241 -2.22 24.72 -8.94
CA TRP A 241 -2.57 23.36 -9.36
C TRP A 241 -3.78 23.30 -10.29
N SER A 242 -4.60 24.36 -10.38
CA SER A 242 -5.70 24.42 -11.34
C SER A 242 -5.20 24.44 -12.80
N LYS A 243 -3.95 24.85 -12.99
CA LYS A 243 -3.26 24.91 -14.29
C LYS A 243 -2.34 23.73 -14.56
N ALA A 244 -2.37 22.68 -13.71
CA ALA A 244 -1.56 21.50 -13.92
C ALA A 244 -1.87 20.84 -15.29
N PRO A 245 -0.86 20.60 -16.15
CA PRO A 245 -1.08 20.06 -17.49
C PRO A 245 -1.61 18.62 -17.46
N ALA A 246 -2.38 18.26 -18.49
CA ALA A 246 -2.70 16.86 -18.74
C ALA A 246 -1.51 16.18 -19.45
N ILE A 247 -1.10 15.01 -18.93
CA ILE A 247 0.03 14.22 -19.43
C ILE A 247 -0.52 12.91 -19.95
N PRO A 248 -0.17 12.48 -21.17
CA PRO A 248 -0.59 11.17 -21.70
C PRO A 248 -0.09 10.03 -20.82
N GLY A 249 -0.92 9.02 -20.61
CA GLY A 249 -0.62 7.84 -19.82
C GLY A 249 -1.31 6.58 -20.37
N PRO A 250 -1.05 5.41 -19.77
CA PRO A 250 -1.67 4.17 -20.16
C PRO A 250 -3.20 4.27 -20.03
N LYS A 251 -3.89 3.52 -20.87
CA LYS A 251 -5.35 3.34 -20.78
C LYS A 251 -5.60 1.95 -20.20
N SER A 252 -6.57 1.82 -19.30
CA SER A 252 -7.02 0.51 -18.87
C SER A 252 -7.94 -0.09 -19.90
N GLU A 253 -7.89 -1.41 -20.03
CA GLU A 253 -8.83 -2.17 -20.86
C GLU A 253 -9.95 -2.73 -19.97
N GLY A 254 -11.17 -2.81 -20.52
CA GLY A 254 -12.31 -3.44 -19.85
C GLY A 254 -12.86 -2.73 -18.59
N GLY A 255 -12.48 -1.46 -18.32
CA GLY A 255 -13.03 -0.68 -17.20
C GLY A 255 -12.47 -1.06 -15.80
N GLY A 256 -11.52 -1.99 -15.75
CA GLY A 256 -10.82 -2.36 -14.52
C GLY A 256 -9.66 -1.43 -14.18
N GLU A 257 -8.93 -1.72 -13.11
CA GLU A 257 -7.72 -0.99 -12.74
C GLU A 257 -6.64 -1.16 -13.80
N THR A 258 -5.88 -0.09 -14.05
CA THR A 258 -4.65 -0.18 -14.85
C THR A 258 -3.73 -1.25 -14.27
N ALA A 259 -3.31 -2.21 -15.07
CA ALA A 259 -2.47 -3.32 -14.63
C ALA A 259 -1.06 -2.84 -14.32
N TRP A 260 -0.73 -2.71 -13.04
CA TRP A 260 0.60 -2.37 -12.54
C TRP A 260 1.47 -3.60 -12.29
N VAL A 261 0.87 -4.77 -12.10
CA VAL A 261 1.56 -6.06 -12.01
C VAL A 261 1.09 -6.93 -13.16
N VAL A 262 2.02 -7.42 -13.95
CA VAL A 262 1.78 -8.39 -15.03
C VAL A 262 2.31 -9.73 -14.54
N PRO A 263 1.45 -10.72 -14.27
CA PRO A 263 1.86 -11.98 -13.63
C PRO A 263 3.00 -12.69 -14.36
N GLU A 264 2.97 -12.70 -15.70
CA GLU A 264 3.99 -13.34 -16.52
C GLU A 264 5.38 -12.70 -16.39
N LYS A 265 5.44 -11.42 -15.98
CA LYS A 265 6.67 -10.64 -15.82
C LYS A 265 7.11 -10.48 -14.37
N PHE A 266 6.31 -10.96 -13.43
CA PHE A 266 6.54 -10.73 -12.00
C PHE A 266 7.91 -11.20 -11.54
N PHE A 267 8.31 -12.42 -11.91
CA PHE A 267 9.57 -13.00 -11.48
C PHE A 267 10.80 -12.40 -12.18
N ASP A 268 10.63 -11.70 -13.30
CA ASP A 268 11.68 -10.90 -13.92
C ASP A 268 11.92 -9.58 -13.13
N GLN A 269 10.92 -9.10 -12.38
CA GLN A 269 10.97 -7.86 -11.59
C GLN A 269 11.31 -8.10 -10.11
N LEU A 270 11.01 -9.28 -9.58
CA LEU A 270 11.22 -9.63 -8.18
C LEU A 270 12.68 -9.46 -7.70
N PRO A 271 13.73 -9.76 -8.50
CA PRO A 271 15.13 -9.52 -8.11
C PRO A 271 15.40 -8.07 -7.72
N THR A 272 14.83 -7.10 -8.44
CA THR A 272 14.97 -5.66 -8.12
C THR A 272 14.35 -5.33 -6.77
N VAL A 273 13.19 -5.91 -6.45
CA VAL A 273 12.55 -5.76 -5.14
C VAL A 273 13.46 -6.30 -4.04
N LEU A 274 13.97 -7.53 -4.19
CA LEU A 274 14.83 -8.17 -3.20
C LEU A 274 16.17 -7.45 -2.96
N GLN A 275 16.62 -6.65 -3.92
CA GLN A 275 17.82 -5.82 -3.79
C GLN A 275 17.52 -4.48 -3.10
N SER A 276 16.38 -3.87 -3.40
CA SER A 276 16.04 -2.52 -2.93
C SER A 276 15.34 -2.48 -1.57
N VAL A 277 14.71 -3.58 -1.18
CA VAL A 277 13.96 -3.70 0.07
C VAL A 277 14.64 -4.75 0.95
N ALA A 278 15.26 -4.33 2.05
CA ALA A 278 15.90 -5.24 3.00
C ALA A 278 14.83 -6.10 3.74
N PRO A 279 15.13 -7.36 4.10
CA PRO A 279 14.19 -8.19 4.85
C PRO A 279 13.87 -7.56 6.22
N LEU A 280 12.62 -7.65 6.65
CA LEU A 280 12.25 -7.40 8.04
C LEU A 280 12.74 -8.57 8.93
N PRO A 281 12.91 -8.35 10.24
CA PRO A 281 13.21 -9.45 11.17
C PRO A 281 12.22 -10.61 11.00
N GLY A 282 12.75 -11.81 10.72
CA GLY A 282 11.96 -13.01 10.44
C GLY A 282 11.67 -13.28 8.97
N GLU A 283 11.97 -12.37 8.05
CA GLU A 283 11.82 -12.58 6.60
C GLU A 283 13.07 -13.19 5.93
N GLU A 284 14.17 -13.34 6.63
CA GLU A 284 15.46 -13.75 6.06
C GLU A 284 15.35 -15.09 5.35
N ALA A 285 14.65 -16.06 5.96
CA ALA A 285 14.45 -17.39 5.38
C ALA A 285 13.62 -17.31 4.09
N LEU A 286 12.57 -16.48 4.06
CA LEU A 286 11.75 -16.27 2.87
C LEU A 286 12.58 -15.69 1.72
N TYR A 287 13.41 -14.68 2.02
CA TYR A 287 14.33 -14.09 1.03
C TYR A 287 15.31 -15.12 0.47
N GLY A 288 15.85 -15.99 1.32
CA GLY A 288 16.72 -17.08 0.91
C GLY A 288 16.03 -18.04 -0.07
N GLN A 289 14.80 -18.46 0.25
CA GLN A 289 14.02 -19.34 -0.62
C GLN A 289 13.66 -18.69 -1.95
N MET A 290 13.25 -17.42 -1.93
CA MET A 290 12.95 -16.67 -3.17
C MET A 290 14.19 -16.56 -4.07
N ARG A 291 15.36 -16.24 -3.51
CA ARG A 291 16.62 -16.19 -4.28
C ARG A 291 16.97 -17.53 -4.86
N ALA A 292 16.88 -18.61 -4.08
CA ALA A 292 17.21 -19.95 -4.56
C ALA A 292 16.34 -20.40 -5.75
N VAL A 293 15.04 -20.11 -5.74
CA VAL A 293 14.17 -20.44 -6.89
C VAL A 293 14.43 -19.54 -8.10
N LEU A 294 14.79 -18.27 -7.91
CA LEU A 294 15.17 -17.36 -8.98
C LEU A 294 16.50 -17.79 -9.63
N ASP A 295 17.49 -18.20 -8.82
CA ASP A 295 18.77 -18.71 -9.30
C ASP A 295 18.60 -20.03 -10.06
N ALA A 296 17.68 -20.89 -9.61
CA ALA A 296 17.34 -22.12 -10.33
C ALA A 296 16.63 -21.80 -11.66
N ALA A 297 15.69 -20.87 -11.66
CA ALA A 297 14.96 -20.45 -12.86
C ALA A 297 15.86 -19.80 -13.91
N ALA A 298 16.94 -19.13 -13.49
CA ALA A 298 17.94 -18.57 -14.40
C ALA A 298 18.71 -19.64 -15.19
N LYS A 299 18.77 -20.88 -14.68
CA LYS A 299 19.51 -22.00 -15.26
C LYS A 299 18.63 -23.05 -15.90
N ASP A 300 17.38 -23.15 -15.48
CA ASP A 300 16.43 -24.18 -15.90
C ASP A 300 15.12 -23.56 -16.41
N PRO A 301 14.83 -23.62 -17.72
CA PRO A 301 13.58 -23.11 -18.30
C PRO A 301 12.32 -23.75 -17.72
N ALA A 302 12.36 -25.00 -17.26
CA ALA A 302 11.21 -25.66 -16.64
C ALA A 302 10.85 -25.00 -15.30
N ILE A 303 11.88 -24.62 -14.52
CA ILE A 303 11.68 -23.87 -13.26
C ILE A 303 11.16 -22.45 -13.55
N LYS A 304 11.70 -21.77 -14.55
CA LYS A 304 11.17 -20.44 -14.97
C LYS A 304 9.70 -20.54 -15.35
N GLN A 305 9.33 -21.52 -16.14
CA GLN A 305 7.93 -21.75 -16.53
C GLN A 305 7.02 -22.08 -15.34
N ALA A 306 7.53 -22.86 -14.39
CA ALA A 306 6.81 -23.18 -13.15
C ALA A 306 6.51 -21.93 -12.30
N LEU A 307 7.46 -21.01 -12.21
CA LEU A 307 7.26 -19.72 -11.52
C LEU A 307 6.23 -18.84 -12.23
N ILE A 308 6.28 -18.73 -13.55
CA ILE A 308 5.28 -17.97 -14.34
C ILE A 308 3.87 -18.53 -14.11
N GLN A 309 3.72 -19.86 -14.17
CA GLN A 309 2.45 -20.51 -13.89
C GLN A 309 1.96 -20.23 -12.45
N ALA A 310 2.87 -20.27 -11.47
CA ALA A 310 2.55 -19.94 -10.09
C ALA A 310 2.02 -18.51 -9.95
N ALA A 311 2.65 -17.53 -10.63
CA ALA A 311 2.19 -16.15 -10.62
C ALA A 311 0.78 -16.00 -11.22
N MET A 312 0.57 -16.49 -12.43
CA MET A 312 -0.72 -16.42 -13.13
C MET A 312 -1.85 -17.10 -12.35
N GLU A 313 -1.58 -18.26 -11.76
CA GLU A 313 -2.55 -18.99 -10.97
C GLU A 313 -2.85 -18.27 -9.65
N THR A 314 -1.83 -17.72 -8.98
CA THR A 314 -1.99 -17.00 -7.70
C THR A 314 -2.72 -15.67 -7.91
N GLU A 315 -2.47 -14.94 -9.02
CA GLU A 315 -3.26 -13.75 -9.36
C GLU A 315 -4.75 -14.10 -9.38
N ARG A 316 -5.12 -15.07 -10.21
CA ARG A 316 -6.52 -15.46 -10.43
C ARG A 316 -7.18 -16.05 -9.19
N THR A 317 -6.48 -16.89 -8.40
CA THR A 317 -7.09 -17.67 -7.30
C THR A 317 -6.95 -17.04 -5.93
N THR A 318 -6.09 -16.03 -5.79
CA THR A 318 -5.78 -15.44 -4.48
C THR A 318 -5.85 -13.91 -4.53
N VAL A 319 -5.17 -13.26 -5.49
CA VAL A 319 -5.08 -11.80 -5.51
C VAL A 319 -6.38 -11.16 -6.02
N ASP A 320 -6.92 -11.63 -7.16
CA ASP A 320 -8.19 -11.11 -7.68
C ASP A 320 -9.36 -11.25 -6.69
N PRO A 321 -9.53 -12.38 -5.98
CA PRO A 321 -10.57 -12.53 -4.96
C PRO A 321 -10.53 -11.51 -3.82
N PHE A 322 -9.41 -10.84 -3.56
CA PHE A 322 -9.36 -9.77 -2.56
C PHE A 322 -10.25 -8.56 -2.89
N LEU A 323 -10.78 -8.46 -4.09
CA LEU A 323 -11.83 -7.49 -4.40
C LEU A 323 -13.17 -7.81 -3.72
N GLU A 324 -13.39 -9.04 -3.27
CA GLU A 324 -14.56 -9.40 -2.48
C GLU A 324 -14.29 -9.10 -1.00
N TRP A 325 -15.12 -8.26 -0.38
CA TRP A 325 -14.90 -7.79 0.99
C TRP A 325 -14.91 -8.88 2.05
N LYS A 326 -15.50 -10.04 1.77
CA LYS A 326 -15.44 -11.20 2.68
C LYS A 326 -14.02 -11.72 2.92
N TYR A 327 -13.06 -11.41 2.05
CA TYR A 327 -11.66 -11.78 2.19
C TYR A 327 -10.79 -10.67 2.78
N ASN A 328 -11.37 -9.50 3.09
CA ASN A 328 -10.64 -8.35 3.61
C ASN A 328 -11.06 -8.00 5.04
N GLY A 329 -10.08 -7.67 5.88
CA GLY A 329 -10.31 -7.16 7.23
C GLY A 329 -10.87 -8.20 8.20
N ARG A 330 -11.71 -7.73 9.11
CA ARG A 330 -12.39 -8.54 10.13
C ARG A 330 -13.82 -8.07 10.34
N PRO A 331 -14.73 -8.92 10.83
CA PRO A 331 -16.13 -8.52 11.08
C PRO A 331 -16.25 -7.30 12.00
N ALA A 332 -17.14 -6.37 11.64
CA ALA A 332 -17.43 -5.14 12.38
C ALA A 332 -18.89 -5.07 12.86
N GLY A 333 -19.65 -6.14 12.72
CA GLY A 333 -21.08 -6.20 13.01
C GLY A 333 -21.96 -5.82 11.81
N ASN A 334 -23.22 -6.22 11.85
CA ASN A 334 -24.26 -5.87 10.87
C ASN A 334 -23.91 -6.15 9.40
N GLY A 335 -23.07 -7.17 9.12
CA GLY A 335 -22.64 -7.51 7.75
C GLY A 335 -21.44 -6.69 7.22
N TRP A 336 -20.89 -5.80 8.03
CA TRP A 336 -19.70 -5.03 7.66
C TRP A 336 -18.40 -5.72 8.10
N ASN A 337 -17.36 -5.52 7.32
CA ASN A 337 -15.98 -5.75 7.72
C ASN A 337 -15.29 -4.41 8.00
N ARG A 338 -14.25 -4.44 8.82
CA ARG A 338 -13.35 -3.30 9.06
C ARG A 338 -11.91 -3.68 8.77
N SER A 339 -11.13 -2.71 8.37
CA SER A 339 -9.68 -2.89 8.24
C SER A 339 -9.02 -3.21 9.58
N THR A 340 -7.91 -3.93 9.54
CA THR A 340 -7.17 -4.37 10.74
C THR A 340 -5.96 -3.48 11.02
N ASN A 341 -4.91 -3.63 10.24
CA ASN A 341 -3.59 -3.03 10.43
C ASN A 341 -3.13 -2.23 9.21
N ASN A 342 -4.05 -1.51 8.57
CA ASN A 342 -3.80 -0.76 7.35
C ASN A 342 -2.58 0.14 7.44
N ALA A 343 -1.72 0.08 6.42
CA ALA A 343 -0.46 0.80 6.35
C ALA A 343 0.51 0.53 7.53
N GLN A 344 0.30 -0.57 8.26
CA GLN A 344 1.13 -1.06 9.36
C GLN A 344 1.20 -2.59 9.31
N PHE A 345 1.51 -3.14 8.13
CA PHE A 345 1.39 -4.57 7.87
C PHE A 345 2.55 -5.39 8.41
N GLY A 346 3.78 -4.83 8.41
CA GLY A 346 4.96 -5.58 8.87
C GLY A 346 5.14 -6.90 8.09
N VAL A 347 4.96 -8.05 8.74
CA VAL A 347 5.04 -9.39 8.13
C VAL A 347 3.67 -10.00 7.83
N ASP A 348 2.60 -9.23 7.94
CA ASP A 348 1.24 -9.66 7.59
C ASP A 348 0.99 -9.52 6.08
N TYR A 349 1.48 -10.48 5.32
CA TYR A 349 1.43 -10.45 3.85
C TYR A 349 0.01 -10.57 3.33
N PHE A 350 -0.88 -11.29 4.04
CA PHE A 350 -2.27 -11.46 3.64
C PHE A 350 -3.00 -10.11 3.61
N ASN A 351 -2.99 -9.38 4.73
CA ASN A 351 -3.66 -8.09 4.81
C ASN A 351 -2.96 -7.02 3.93
N ARG A 352 -1.62 -7.05 3.83
CA ARG A 352 -0.90 -6.14 2.92
C ARG A 352 -1.36 -6.33 1.48
N THR A 353 -1.38 -7.57 0.98
CA THR A 353 -1.72 -7.85 -0.42
C THR A 353 -3.20 -7.64 -0.67
N GLY A 354 -4.06 -8.04 0.27
CA GLY A 354 -5.49 -7.77 0.21
C GLY A 354 -5.81 -6.28 0.12
N THR A 355 -5.19 -5.46 0.99
CA THR A 355 -5.35 -4.01 0.94
C THR A 355 -4.75 -3.41 -0.33
N ALA A 356 -3.56 -3.87 -0.75
CA ALA A 356 -2.93 -3.35 -1.96
C ALA A 356 -3.77 -3.62 -3.22
N LYS A 357 -4.44 -4.76 -3.31
CA LYS A 357 -5.35 -5.10 -4.43
C LYS A 357 -6.63 -4.28 -4.37
N SER A 358 -7.23 -4.14 -3.19
CA SER A 358 -8.55 -3.51 -3.04
C SER A 358 -8.52 -1.98 -2.91
N ASN A 359 -7.39 -1.40 -2.46
CA ASN A 359 -7.30 0.06 -2.22
C ASN A 359 -5.86 0.63 -2.25
N MET A 360 -4.83 -0.12 -2.46
CA MET A 360 -3.39 0.17 -2.51
C MET A 360 -2.84 1.02 -1.36
N PHE A 361 -3.38 2.23 -1.10
CA PHE A 361 -2.82 3.24 -0.20
C PHE A 361 -3.80 3.63 0.91
N ASP A 362 -4.08 2.69 1.79
CA ASP A 362 -4.87 2.96 3.00
C ASP A 362 -4.07 3.81 4.00
N ASN A 363 -4.79 4.57 4.82
CA ASN A 363 -4.19 5.29 5.93
C ASN A 363 -4.03 4.39 7.16
N LYS A 364 -3.13 4.76 8.07
CA LYS A 364 -3.10 4.20 9.42
C LYS A 364 -4.48 4.33 10.10
N PRO A 365 -4.89 3.39 10.95
CA PRO A 365 -6.19 3.46 11.65
C PRO A 365 -6.41 4.75 12.44
N THR A 366 -5.33 5.35 12.98
CA THR A 366 -5.38 6.65 13.69
C THR A 366 -5.72 7.83 12.78
N GLU A 367 -5.45 7.72 11.48
CA GLU A 367 -5.81 8.72 10.49
C GLU A 367 -7.17 8.45 9.87
N THR A 368 -7.42 7.19 9.46
CA THR A 368 -8.69 6.78 8.86
C THR A 368 -8.96 5.31 9.14
N GLN A 369 -10.08 5.01 9.74
CA GLN A 369 -10.59 3.65 9.85
C GLN A 369 -11.61 3.41 8.75
N TYR A 370 -11.53 2.23 8.14
CA TYR A 370 -12.37 1.84 7.02
C TYR A 370 -13.31 0.72 7.42
N PHE A 371 -14.58 0.81 6.95
CA PHE A 371 -15.58 -0.24 7.06
C PHE A 371 -16.18 -0.45 5.67
N TYR A 372 -16.34 -1.69 5.26
CA TYR A 372 -16.77 -2.02 3.90
C TYR A 372 -17.63 -3.27 3.86
N THR A 373 -18.49 -3.34 2.85
CA THR A 373 -19.36 -4.49 2.60
C THR A 373 -19.83 -4.51 1.15
N ASP A 374 -20.06 -5.71 0.64
CA ASP A 374 -20.74 -6.01 -0.62
C ASP A 374 -22.05 -6.80 -0.40
N GLY A 375 -22.49 -6.91 0.87
CA GLY A 375 -23.71 -7.58 1.27
C GLY A 375 -24.59 -6.75 2.17
N ASP A 376 -25.88 -7.06 2.18
CA ASP A 376 -26.84 -6.52 3.15
C ASP A 376 -26.75 -7.26 4.49
N THR A 377 -27.61 -6.89 5.45
CA THR A 377 -27.63 -7.49 6.79
C THR A 377 -27.99 -8.99 6.78
N THR A 378 -28.59 -9.52 5.71
CA THR A 378 -28.91 -10.94 5.55
C THR A 378 -27.75 -11.72 4.92
N GLY A 379 -26.73 -11.02 4.41
CA GLY A 379 -25.61 -11.58 3.66
C GLY A 379 -25.87 -11.70 2.14
N ALA A 380 -27.02 -11.20 1.66
CA ALA A 380 -27.28 -11.13 0.24
C ALA A 380 -26.46 -10.01 -0.39
N SER A 381 -25.89 -10.28 -1.59
CA SER A 381 -25.08 -9.29 -2.33
C SER A 381 -25.90 -8.03 -2.64
N LEU A 382 -25.27 -6.87 -2.48
CA LEU A 382 -25.88 -5.59 -2.86
C LEU A 382 -26.02 -5.51 -4.38
N ASP A 383 -27.23 -5.25 -4.85
CA ASP A 383 -27.57 -5.11 -6.25
C ASP A 383 -28.43 -3.86 -6.46
N GLY A 384 -28.04 -2.97 -7.34
CA GLY A 384 -28.72 -1.69 -7.56
C GLY A 384 -30.15 -1.79 -8.10
N LYS A 385 -30.62 -2.99 -8.51
CA LYS A 385 -32.04 -3.23 -8.80
C LYS A 385 -32.93 -3.04 -7.59
N ASN A 386 -32.35 -3.19 -6.39
CA ASN A 386 -33.01 -2.97 -5.12
C ASN A 386 -32.70 -1.56 -4.56
N THR A 387 -33.52 -1.14 -3.64
CA THR A 387 -33.30 0.06 -2.82
C THR A 387 -32.88 -0.37 -1.40
N TYR A 388 -31.82 0.23 -0.91
CA TYR A 388 -31.31 -0.05 0.44
C TYR A 388 -31.39 1.18 1.33
N GLU A 389 -31.71 0.97 2.59
CA GLU A 389 -31.70 1.97 3.65
C GLU A 389 -30.57 1.70 4.63
N ILE A 390 -29.77 2.73 4.90
CA ILE A 390 -28.65 2.72 5.86
C ILE A 390 -28.95 3.82 6.87
N THR A 391 -29.48 3.44 8.03
CA THR A 391 -29.96 4.40 9.03
C THR A 391 -29.04 4.45 10.25
N PHE A 392 -28.44 5.61 10.46
CA PHE A 392 -27.75 5.95 11.69
C PHE A 392 -28.76 6.47 12.71
N ALA A 393 -28.88 5.82 13.85
CA ALA A 393 -29.75 6.31 14.96
C ALA A 393 -29.21 7.69 15.44
N PRO A 394 -30.02 8.47 16.15
CA PRO A 394 -29.63 9.79 16.64
C PRO A 394 -28.30 9.74 17.39
N GLY A 395 -27.28 10.48 16.92
CA GLY A 395 -25.94 10.54 17.51
C GLY A 395 -25.09 9.26 17.33
N GLN A 396 -25.50 8.35 16.45
CA GLN A 396 -24.76 7.10 16.16
C GLN A 396 -24.01 7.13 14.83
N GLU A 397 -23.86 8.29 14.20
CA GLU A 397 -22.90 8.45 13.10
C GLU A 397 -21.49 8.10 13.60
N PRO A 398 -20.53 7.80 12.70
CA PRO A 398 -19.17 7.47 13.11
C PRO A 398 -18.58 8.52 14.07
N PRO A 399 -18.20 8.16 15.31
CA PRO A 399 -17.62 9.11 16.27
C PRO A 399 -16.20 9.45 15.84
N VAL A 400 -16.03 10.62 15.25
CA VAL A 400 -14.76 11.12 14.69
C VAL A 400 -14.43 12.51 15.21
N SER A 401 -13.13 12.80 15.30
CA SER A 401 -12.64 14.17 15.52
C SER A 401 -12.40 14.91 14.21
N GLY A 402 -12.31 14.17 13.10
CA GLY A 402 -12.23 14.69 11.74
C GLY A 402 -13.62 14.72 11.08
N PHE A 403 -13.84 13.82 10.15
CA PHE A 403 -15.09 13.70 9.40
C PHE A 403 -15.32 12.24 8.98
N TRP A 404 -16.51 11.95 8.44
CA TRP A 404 -16.84 10.64 7.90
C TRP A 404 -17.58 10.73 6.58
N SER A 405 -17.54 9.65 5.81
CA SER A 405 -18.33 9.47 4.60
C SER A 405 -18.76 8.03 4.37
N LEU A 406 -19.86 7.86 3.64
CA LEU A 406 -20.29 6.63 3.01
C LEU A 406 -20.10 6.78 1.51
N THR A 407 -19.27 5.93 0.89
CA THR A 407 -18.98 5.92 -0.55
C THR A 407 -19.59 4.68 -1.19
N LEU A 408 -20.04 4.79 -2.43
CA LEU A 408 -20.55 3.70 -3.23
C LEU A 408 -19.63 3.42 -4.43
N TYR A 409 -19.32 2.13 -4.65
CA TYR A 409 -18.49 1.68 -5.78
C TYR A 409 -19.20 0.59 -6.57
N ASN A 410 -18.88 0.52 -7.88
CA ASN A 410 -19.26 -0.60 -8.73
C ASN A 410 -18.47 -1.89 -8.36
N ALA A 411 -18.76 -2.99 -9.04
CA ALA A 411 -18.13 -4.29 -8.80
C ALA A 411 -16.59 -4.30 -8.99
N GLN A 412 -16.01 -3.31 -9.69
CA GLN A 412 -14.57 -3.14 -9.89
C GLN A 412 -13.95 -2.14 -8.92
N HIS A 413 -14.70 -1.69 -7.90
CA HIS A 413 -14.29 -0.70 -6.90
C HIS A 413 -13.98 0.70 -7.45
N PHE A 414 -14.66 1.09 -8.54
CA PHE A 414 -14.64 2.44 -9.10
C PHE A 414 -15.96 3.17 -8.88
N PHE A 415 -15.94 4.48 -9.04
CA PHE A 415 -17.18 5.25 -9.05
C PHE A 415 -18.08 4.84 -10.21
N HIS A 416 -19.38 4.78 -9.95
CA HIS A 416 -20.39 4.63 -10.98
C HIS A 416 -20.85 6.01 -11.47
N PRO A 417 -20.58 6.40 -12.74
CA PRO A 417 -21.03 7.69 -13.27
C PRO A 417 -22.54 7.86 -13.13
N ASN A 418 -22.97 9.00 -12.62
CA ASN A 418 -24.39 9.32 -12.46
C ASN A 418 -24.64 10.82 -12.67
N GLU A 419 -25.91 11.18 -13.00
CA GLU A 419 -26.30 12.57 -13.33
C GLU A 419 -26.10 13.54 -12.16
N LEU A 420 -26.21 13.09 -10.92
CA LEU A 420 -25.98 13.89 -9.72
C LEU A 420 -24.48 14.13 -9.46
N LYS A 421 -23.58 13.43 -10.15
CA LYS A 421 -22.13 13.42 -9.88
C LYS A 421 -21.84 13.18 -8.41
N ARG A 422 -22.62 12.29 -7.79
CA ARG A 422 -22.60 12.00 -6.35
C ARG A 422 -22.11 10.59 -6.13
N TYR A 423 -21.01 10.44 -5.42
CA TYR A 423 -20.33 9.16 -5.21
C TYR A 423 -20.16 8.85 -3.74
N SER A 424 -20.26 9.86 -2.87
CA SER A 424 -20.22 9.70 -1.42
C SER A 424 -21.13 10.73 -0.72
N LEU A 425 -21.60 10.37 0.46
CA LEU A 425 -22.37 11.22 1.37
C LEU A 425 -21.75 11.17 2.77
N GLY A 426 -21.75 12.30 3.47
CA GLY A 426 -21.21 12.38 4.83
C GLY A 426 -21.08 13.82 5.32
N THR A 427 -20.12 14.07 6.18
CA THR A 427 -19.91 15.36 6.88
C THR A 427 -19.76 16.54 5.91
N LYS A 428 -19.16 16.33 4.74
CA LYS A 428 -18.96 17.36 3.71
C LYS A 428 -20.26 17.89 3.08
N ASN A 429 -21.35 17.08 3.12
CA ASN A 429 -22.61 17.43 2.48
C ASN A 429 -23.50 18.19 3.46
N LYS A 430 -23.77 19.47 3.17
CA LYS A 430 -24.55 20.34 4.05
C LYS A 430 -26.07 20.25 3.80
N THR A 431 -26.50 19.45 2.82
CA THR A 431 -27.91 19.29 2.39
C THR A 431 -28.55 17.99 2.87
N LEU A 432 -27.85 17.19 3.68
CA LEU A 432 -28.39 15.96 4.25
C LEU A 432 -29.59 16.26 5.15
N LYS A 433 -30.67 15.51 4.98
CA LYS A 433 -31.89 15.63 5.75
C LYS A 433 -31.95 14.54 6.83
N ARG A 434 -32.30 14.95 8.06
CA ARG A 434 -32.55 14.03 9.16
C ARG A 434 -34.04 13.72 9.24
N ASN A 435 -34.34 12.53 9.77
CA ASN A 435 -35.70 12.14 10.10
C ASN A 435 -36.22 12.94 11.31
N ALA A 436 -37.52 12.88 11.55
CA ALA A 436 -38.17 13.61 12.64
C ALA A 436 -37.66 13.21 14.05
N ASP A 437 -37.17 11.99 14.20
CA ASP A 437 -36.55 11.47 15.42
C ASP A 437 -35.06 11.84 15.57
N GLY A 438 -34.51 12.58 14.62
CA GLY A 438 -33.07 12.98 14.58
C GLY A 438 -32.13 11.95 13.95
N SER A 439 -32.61 10.76 13.56
CA SER A 439 -31.80 9.78 12.83
C SER A 439 -31.45 10.26 11.43
N LEU A 440 -30.38 9.66 10.83
CA LEU A 440 -29.95 9.95 9.47
C LEU A 440 -30.07 8.68 8.63
N THR A 441 -30.98 8.68 7.65
CA THR A 441 -31.08 7.60 6.68
C THR A 441 -30.43 8.00 5.36
N LEU A 442 -29.48 7.19 4.91
CA LEU A 442 -28.91 7.25 3.56
C LEU A 442 -29.53 6.14 2.72
N TYR A 443 -29.68 6.40 1.43
CA TYR A 443 -30.30 5.49 0.47
C TYR A 443 -29.27 5.07 -0.57
N ALA A 444 -29.29 3.80 -1.00
CA ALA A 444 -28.46 3.30 -2.10
C ALA A 444 -29.35 2.47 -3.05
N GLY A 445 -29.14 2.63 -4.37
CA GLY A 445 -29.86 1.91 -5.41
C GLY A 445 -29.79 2.65 -6.74
N ALA A 446 -30.10 1.96 -7.85
CA ALA A 446 -30.07 2.56 -9.20
C ALA A 446 -31.24 3.54 -9.43
N LYS A 447 -32.34 3.37 -8.71
CA LYS A 447 -33.52 4.22 -8.85
C LYS A 447 -33.59 5.24 -7.71
N SER A 448 -33.98 6.49 -8.04
CA SER A 448 -34.20 7.53 -7.04
C SER A 448 -35.28 7.12 -6.03
N PRO A 449 -35.04 7.31 -4.73
CA PRO A 449 -36.05 7.07 -3.70
C PRO A 449 -37.13 8.16 -3.61
N GLY A 450 -37.12 9.12 -4.56
CA GLY A 450 -38.04 10.25 -4.64
C GLY A 450 -37.40 11.58 -4.20
N LYS A 451 -38.00 12.70 -4.64
CA LYS A 451 -37.45 14.06 -4.47
C LYS A 451 -37.13 14.42 -3.00
N ASP A 452 -37.98 13.99 -2.05
CA ASP A 452 -37.77 14.32 -0.65
C ASP A 452 -36.57 13.61 -0.01
N LYS A 453 -36.18 12.47 -0.55
CA LYS A 453 -35.07 11.63 -0.10
C LYS A 453 -33.80 11.79 -0.95
N GLU A 454 -33.85 12.48 -2.09
CA GLU A 454 -32.78 12.55 -3.07
C GLU A 454 -31.48 13.15 -2.51
N SER A 455 -31.57 14.09 -1.53
CA SER A 455 -30.36 14.64 -0.89
C SER A 455 -29.53 13.59 -0.14
N ASN A 456 -30.18 12.50 0.27
CA ASN A 456 -29.60 11.42 1.04
C ASN A 456 -29.34 10.14 0.19
N TRP A 457 -29.45 10.23 -1.13
CA TRP A 457 -29.35 9.08 -2.02
C TRP A 457 -28.00 8.99 -2.73
N LEU A 458 -27.43 7.78 -2.74
CA LEU A 458 -26.26 7.37 -3.54
C LEU A 458 -26.73 6.54 -4.73
N PRO A 459 -26.63 7.06 -5.96
CA PRO A 459 -26.96 6.30 -7.17
C PRO A 459 -26.01 5.13 -7.36
N ALA A 460 -26.56 3.91 -7.43
CA ALA A 460 -25.82 2.68 -7.70
C ALA A 460 -25.86 2.31 -9.18
N PRO A 461 -24.94 1.45 -9.71
CA PRO A 461 -25.09 0.81 -10.99
C PRO A 461 -26.32 -0.13 -10.96
N ASP A 462 -26.86 -0.46 -12.15
CA ASP A 462 -27.85 -1.53 -12.30
C ASP A 462 -27.14 -2.90 -12.25
N GLY A 463 -26.81 -3.35 -11.04
CA GLY A 463 -26.02 -4.56 -10.77
C GLY A 463 -25.26 -4.47 -9.45
N HIS A 464 -24.26 -5.33 -9.27
CA HIS A 464 -23.50 -5.41 -8.02
C HIS A 464 -22.76 -4.12 -7.70
N PHE A 465 -22.77 -3.76 -6.40
CA PHE A 465 -22.05 -2.63 -5.85
C PHE A 465 -21.58 -2.91 -4.43
N SER A 466 -20.69 -2.08 -3.93
CA SER A 466 -20.22 -2.11 -2.55
C SER A 466 -20.35 -0.76 -1.87
N LEU A 467 -20.42 -0.79 -0.54
CA LEU A 467 -20.45 0.37 0.32
C LEU A 467 -19.20 0.44 1.20
N TYR A 468 -18.73 1.66 1.40
CA TYR A 468 -17.45 1.92 2.07
C TYR A 468 -17.56 3.13 3.00
N ILE A 469 -17.54 2.90 4.33
CA ILE A 469 -17.51 3.99 5.32
C ILE A 469 -16.05 4.33 5.61
N ARG A 470 -15.73 5.62 5.58
CA ARG A 470 -14.46 6.19 6.04
C ARG A 470 -14.69 7.03 7.28
N ALA A 471 -14.03 6.68 8.38
CA ALA A 471 -14.02 7.42 9.62
C ALA A 471 -12.64 8.07 9.82
N TYR A 472 -12.53 9.35 9.45
CA TYR A 472 -11.27 10.10 9.52
C TYR A 472 -11.03 10.65 10.92
N TRP A 473 -9.85 10.40 11.48
CA TRP A 473 -9.47 10.75 12.84
C TRP A 473 -10.50 10.23 13.84
N GLY A 474 -10.70 8.91 13.79
CA GLY A 474 -11.67 8.21 14.63
C GLY A 474 -11.38 8.39 16.12
N GLN A 475 -12.45 8.54 16.90
CA GLN A 475 -12.37 8.49 18.36
C GLN A 475 -12.23 7.04 18.84
N GLN A 476 -12.05 6.86 20.17
CA GLN A 476 -11.81 5.56 20.76
C GLN A 476 -12.78 4.45 20.29
N PRO A 477 -14.11 4.66 20.20
CA PRO A 477 -15.02 3.61 19.73
C PRO A 477 -14.76 3.14 18.30
N ILE A 478 -14.22 4.00 17.43
CA ILE A 478 -13.77 3.63 16.08
C ILE A 478 -12.51 2.77 16.16
N LEU A 479 -11.55 3.17 17.00
CA LEU A 479 -10.24 2.51 17.09
C LEU A 479 -10.34 1.12 17.73
N ASP A 480 -11.07 0.99 18.82
CA ASP A 480 -11.24 -0.29 19.53
C ASP A 480 -12.31 -1.22 18.93
N GLY A 481 -13.17 -0.68 18.04
CA GLY A 481 -14.21 -1.44 17.35
C GLY A 481 -15.50 -1.62 18.15
N SER A 482 -15.71 -0.84 19.22
CA SER A 482 -16.96 -0.84 19.95
C SER A 482 -18.09 -0.12 19.19
N TRP A 483 -17.76 0.81 18.30
CA TRP A 483 -18.72 1.35 17.35
C TRP A 483 -18.93 0.37 16.19
N GLN A 484 -20.20 0.13 15.86
CA GLN A 484 -20.59 -0.73 14.75
C GLN A 484 -21.33 0.10 13.69
N PRO A 485 -21.04 -0.13 12.39
CA PRO A 485 -21.81 0.46 11.30
C PRO A 485 -23.28 0.05 11.36
N PRO A 486 -24.21 0.87 10.82
CA PRO A 486 -25.63 0.55 10.80
C PRO A 486 -25.94 -0.66 9.91
N ARG A 487 -27.12 -1.22 10.10
CA ARG A 487 -27.66 -2.26 9.22
C ARG A 487 -27.92 -1.71 7.83
N ILE A 488 -27.71 -2.54 6.81
CA ILE A 488 -28.14 -2.29 5.45
C ILE A 488 -29.40 -3.11 5.20
N VAL A 489 -30.51 -2.42 5.05
CA VAL A 489 -31.83 -3.05 4.93
C VAL A 489 -32.34 -2.90 3.50
N ASN A 490 -32.65 -4.03 2.86
CA ASN A 490 -33.35 -4.03 1.58
C ASN A 490 -34.79 -3.53 1.82
N ALA A 491 -35.17 -2.43 1.17
CA ALA A 491 -36.46 -1.76 1.28
C ALA A 491 -37.34 -1.94 0.01
N SER A 492 -36.94 -2.84 -0.92
CA SER A 492 -37.68 -3.11 -2.17
C SER A 492 -38.89 -4.01 -1.94
#